data_a4997e2fc79b4cff92818e37ec4a005e
#
_entry.id   a4997e2fc79b4cff92818e37ec4a005e
#
_cell.length_a   1.000
_cell.length_b   1.000
_cell.length_c   1.000
_cell.angle_alpha   90.00
_cell.angle_beta   90.00
_cell.angle_gamma   90.00
#
_symmetry.space_group_name_H-M   'P 1'
#
loop_
_entity.id
_entity.type
_entity.pdbx_description
1 polymer ?
#
loop_
_entity_poly.entity_id
_entity_poly.type
_entity_poly.pdbx_seq_one_letter_code
_entity_poly.pdbx_strand_id
1 'polypeptide(L)'
;MEHLLRYDRPAAVAYAHRWAYGRNPRYYDYERVGGDCTSFASQCLYAGAGIMNFTRDLGWYYLDGNHKAPAWTGVPYFYRFLTRSAPSRGPVGVPAPPELLLPGDFVQLR
;
A
#
# COMPACT_ATOMS: atom_id res chain seq x y z
N MET A 1 7.21 -20.82 -15.91
CA MET A 1 8.27 -20.04 -15.23
C MET A 1 7.61 -18.94 -14.44
N GLU A 2 7.91 -18.87 -13.16
CA GLU A 2 7.39 -17.82 -12.32
C GLU A 2 8.23 -16.56 -12.47
N HIS A 3 7.54 -15.41 -12.57
CA HIS A 3 8.19 -14.13 -12.54
C HIS A 3 7.96 -13.50 -11.17
N LEU A 4 9.03 -13.36 -10.40
CA LEU A 4 8.99 -12.62 -9.15
C LEU A 4 9.23 -11.15 -9.45
N LEU A 5 8.21 -10.33 -9.17
CA LEU A 5 8.36 -8.88 -9.28
C LEU A 5 9.06 -8.38 -8.03
N ARG A 6 10.15 -7.66 -8.24
CA ARG A 6 10.85 -7.03 -7.13
C ARG A 6 10.15 -5.73 -6.78
N TYR A 7 10.00 -5.49 -5.48
CA TYR A 7 9.47 -4.21 -5.00
C TYR A 7 10.44 -3.08 -5.40
N ASP A 8 9.94 -2.14 -6.17
CA ASP A 8 10.72 -1.00 -6.67
C ASP A 8 10.70 0.11 -5.63
N ARG A 9 11.66 0.11 -4.72
CA ARG A 9 11.76 1.10 -3.65
C ARG A 9 11.91 2.52 -4.18
N PRO A 10 12.78 2.79 -5.18
CA PRO A 10 12.87 4.14 -5.74
C PRO A 10 11.55 4.65 -6.29
N ALA A 11 10.74 3.80 -6.93
CA ALA A 11 9.45 4.22 -7.46
C ALA A 11 8.47 4.58 -6.34
N ALA A 12 8.44 3.80 -5.26
CA ALA A 12 7.59 4.10 -4.11
C ALA A 12 8.00 5.42 -3.45
N VAL A 13 9.30 5.64 -3.28
CA VAL A 13 9.82 6.88 -2.68
C VAL A 13 9.55 8.08 -3.60
N ALA A 14 9.75 7.92 -4.91
CA ALA A 14 9.46 8.99 -5.87
C ALA A 14 7.99 9.39 -5.84
N TYR A 15 7.08 8.43 -5.75
CA TYR A 15 5.66 8.71 -5.62
C TYR A 15 5.37 9.50 -4.34
N ALA A 16 5.96 9.08 -3.21
CA ALA A 16 5.77 9.75 -1.94
C ALA A 16 6.25 11.21 -2.02
N HIS A 17 7.42 11.46 -2.60
CA HIS A 17 7.94 12.81 -2.77
C HIS A 17 7.06 13.67 -3.67
N ARG A 18 6.58 13.10 -4.75
CA ARG A 18 5.74 13.85 -5.69
C ARG A 18 4.43 14.33 -5.06
N TRP A 19 3.81 13.50 -4.23
CA TRP A 19 2.47 13.76 -3.74
C TRP A 19 2.37 14.07 -2.25
N ALA A 20 3.52 14.20 -1.55
CA ALA A 20 3.54 14.47 -0.11
C ALA A 20 2.79 15.74 0.28
N TYR A 21 2.86 16.77 -0.56
CA TYR A 21 2.21 18.06 -0.30
C TYR A 21 1.11 18.38 -1.31
N GLY A 22 0.64 17.37 -2.01
CA GLY A 22 -0.42 17.52 -2.99
C GLY A 22 -1.33 16.32 -2.95
N ARG A 23 -2.15 16.18 -3.98
CA ARG A 23 -3.10 15.08 -4.06
C ARG A 23 -3.20 14.61 -5.50
N ASN A 24 -2.94 13.32 -5.70
CA ASN A 24 -3.11 12.70 -7.02
C ASN A 24 -4.61 12.61 -7.32
N PRO A 25 -5.11 13.32 -8.35
CA PRO A 25 -6.54 13.35 -8.63
C PRO A 25 -7.11 12.01 -9.09
N ARG A 26 -6.26 11.04 -9.39
CA ARG A 26 -6.68 9.69 -9.76
C ARG A 26 -7.33 8.95 -8.60
N TYR A 27 -7.04 9.36 -7.35
CA TYR A 27 -7.53 8.70 -6.15
C TYR A 27 -8.50 9.60 -5.42
N TYR A 28 -9.53 8.97 -4.84
CA TYR A 28 -10.53 9.68 -4.05
C TYR A 28 -9.90 10.32 -2.82
N ASP A 29 -10.39 11.50 -2.45
CA ASP A 29 -9.95 12.23 -1.27
C ASP A 29 -10.71 11.73 -0.04
N TYR A 30 -10.02 10.96 0.82
CA TYR A 30 -10.61 10.40 2.03
C TYR A 30 -10.41 11.27 3.26
N GLU A 31 -9.88 12.48 3.11
CA GLU A 31 -9.51 13.32 4.24
C GLU A 31 -10.68 13.54 5.21
N ARG A 32 -11.89 13.71 4.69
CA ARG A 32 -13.07 13.99 5.49
C ARG A 32 -13.79 12.76 6.01
N VAL A 33 -13.51 11.60 5.47
CA VAL A 33 -14.21 10.36 5.82
C VAL A 33 -13.29 9.33 6.48
N GLY A 34 -12.03 9.66 6.67
CA GLY A 34 -11.04 8.75 7.25
C GLY A 34 -10.39 7.85 6.22
N GLY A 35 -9.20 7.39 6.51
CA GLY A 35 -8.47 6.46 5.66
C GLY A 35 -7.54 7.11 4.64
N ASP A 36 -7.38 8.43 4.68
CA ASP A 36 -6.56 9.12 3.69
C ASP A 36 -5.07 8.79 3.84
N CYS A 37 -4.57 8.67 5.07
CA CYS A 37 -3.18 8.29 5.31
C CYS A 37 -2.87 6.90 4.79
N THR A 38 -3.76 5.94 5.01
CA THR A 38 -3.59 4.57 4.53
C THR A 38 -3.74 4.53 3.01
N SER A 39 -4.67 5.31 2.44
CA SER A 39 -4.78 5.43 0.99
C SER A 39 -3.48 5.93 0.38
N PHE A 40 -2.86 6.94 0.97
CA PHE A 40 -1.57 7.45 0.47
C PHE A 40 -0.48 6.38 0.58
N ALA A 41 -0.39 5.69 1.71
CA ALA A 41 0.56 4.59 1.87
C ALA A 41 0.34 3.50 0.83
N SER A 42 -0.92 3.13 0.58
CA SER A 42 -1.26 2.14 -0.46
C SER A 42 -0.83 2.62 -1.85
N GLN A 43 -1.02 3.90 -2.15
CA GLN A 43 -0.59 4.46 -3.43
C GLN A 43 0.92 4.37 -3.61
N CYS A 44 1.68 4.70 -2.57
CA CYS A 44 3.14 4.58 -2.59
C CYS A 44 3.57 3.12 -2.79
N LEU A 45 2.95 2.23 -2.06
CA LEU A 45 3.24 0.79 -2.15
C LEU A 45 2.91 0.27 -3.55
N TYR A 46 1.80 0.69 -4.13
CA TYR A 46 1.42 0.28 -5.48
C TYR A 46 2.40 0.81 -6.52
N ALA A 47 2.89 2.04 -6.36
CA ALA A 47 3.89 2.59 -7.26
C ALA A 47 5.15 1.72 -7.30
N GLY A 48 5.52 1.13 -6.16
CA GLY A 48 6.68 0.24 -6.08
C GLY A 48 6.39 -1.21 -6.42
N ALA A 49 5.19 -1.69 -6.10
CA ALA A 49 4.83 -3.10 -6.32
C ALA A 49 4.33 -3.38 -7.73
N GLY A 50 3.60 -2.44 -8.32
CA GLY A 50 3.11 -2.55 -9.70
C GLY A 50 1.91 -3.45 -9.89
N ILE A 51 1.46 -4.17 -8.88
CA ILE A 51 0.30 -5.05 -8.96
C ILE A 51 -0.57 -4.92 -7.72
N MET A 52 -1.85 -5.20 -7.89
CA MET A 52 -2.84 -5.24 -6.82
C MET A 52 -3.26 -6.69 -6.57
N ASN A 53 -3.98 -6.91 -5.48
CA ASN A 53 -4.54 -8.21 -5.15
C ASN A 53 -6.06 -8.07 -5.06
N PHE A 54 -6.78 -8.76 -5.95
CA PHE A 54 -8.23 -8.69 -6.03
C PHE A 54 -8.93 -9.80 -5.26
N THR A 55 -8.22 -10.48 -4.38
CA THR A 55 -8.82 -11.50 -3.50
C THR A 55 -9.90 -10.85 -2.65
N ARG A 56 -11.04 -11.53 -2.52
CA ARG A 56 -12.22 -10.96 -1.88
C ARG A 56 -12.01 -10.57 -0.41
N ASP A 57 -11.42 -11.46 0.37
CA ASP A 57 -11.35 -11.27 1.83
C ASP A 57 -10.07 -10.60 2.30
N LEU A 58 -8.94 -10.92 1.68
CA LEU A 58 -7.64 -10.36 2.01
C LEU A 58 -7.01 -9.67 0.82
N GLY A 59 -7.84 -8.99 0.03
CA GLY A 59 -7.36 -8.26 -1.12
C GLY A 59 -6.80 -6.89 -0.77
N TRP A 60 -6.16 -6.32 -1.76
CA TRP A 60 -5.62 -4.97 -1.67
C TRP A 60 -5.66 -4.38 -3.07
N TYR A 61 -6.63 -3.52 -3.29
CA TYR A 61 -6.87 -2.93 -4.60
C TYR A 61 -7.65 -1.62 -4.49
N TYR A 62 -7.57 -0.84 -5.54
CA TYR A 62 -8.35 0.39 -5.70
C TYR A 62 -8.77 0.49 -7.18
N LEU A 63 -10.06 0.59 -7.42
CA LEU A 63 -10.64 0.86 -8.74
C LEU A 63 -11.20 2.28 -8.79
N ASP A 64 -11.97 2.65 -7.79
CA ASP A 64 -12.46 4.01 -7.57
C ASP A 64 -12.84 4.20 -6.11
N GLY A 65 -13.32 5.38 -5.74
CA GLY A 65 -13.59 5.73 -4.34
C GLY A 65 -14.57 4.81 -3.64
N ASN A 66 -15.44 4.13 -4.38
CA ASN A 66 -16.44 3.20 -3.84
C ASN A 66 -16.13 1.73 -4.12
N HIS A 67 -15.09 1.46 -4.89
CA HIS A 67 -14.70 0.10 -5.29
C HIS A 67 -13.23 -0.12 -4.97
N LYS A 68 -12.98 -0.39 -3.71
CA LYS A 68 -11.64 -0.63 -3.18
C LYS A 68 -11.69 -1.67 -2.07
N ALA A 69 -10.57 -2.34 -1.83
CA ALA A 69 -10.45 -3.24 -0.70
C ALA A 69 -10.36 -2.45 0.61
N PRO A 70 -10.88 -3.01 1.74
CA PRO A 70 -10.69 -2.39 3.05
C PRO A 70 -9.23 -2.12 3.38
N ALA A 71 -8.31 -2.96 2.90
CA ALA A 71 -6.89 -2.80 3.13
C ALA A 71 -6.31 -1.55 2.46
N TRP A 72 -6.98 -1.01 1.44
CA TRP A 72 -6.48 0.20 0.78
C TRP A 72 -6.56 1.44 1.67
N THR A 73 -7.57 1.52 2.53
CA THR A 73 -7.83 2.70 3.36
C THR A 73 -7.90 2.43 4.85
N GLY A 74 -7.84 1.17 5.29
CA GLY A 74 -7.98 0.83 6.70
C GLY A 74 -6.68 0.30 7.28
N VAL A 75 -6.16 0.97 8.33
CA VAL A 75 -4.88 0.64 8.95
C VAL A 75 -4.78 -0.83 9.35
N PRO A 76 -5.73 -1.40 10.14
CA PRO A 76 -5.61 -2.80 10.55
C PRO A 76 -5.69 -3.77 9.37
N TYR A 77 -6.48 -3.45 8.36
CA TYR A 77 -6.62 -4.30 7.18
C TYR A 77 -5.38 -4.23 6.29
N PHE A 78 -4.77 -3.06 6.17
CA PHE A 78 -3.53 -2.88 5.44
C PHE A 78 -2.40 -3.68 6.08
N TYR A 79 -2.26 -3.59 7.40
CA TYR A 79 -1.27 -4.36 8.15
C TYR A 79 -1.50 -5.86 7.95
N ARG A 80 -2.75 -6.30 8.08
CA ARG A 80 -3.09 -7.72 7.92
C ARG A 80 -2.75 -8.22 6.51
N PHE A 81 -3.04 -7.41 5.50
CA PHE A 81 -2.68 -7.78 4.12
C PHE A 81 -1.18 -7.94 3.97
N LEU A 82 -0.39 -6.96 4.41
CA LEU A 82 1.06 -7.00 4.25
C LEU A 82 1.70 -8.17 4.98
N THR A 83 1.20 -8.51 6.14
CA THR A 83 1.79 -9.57 6.99
C THR A 83 1.11 -10.92 6.83
N ARG A 84 0.31 -11.11 5.79
CA ARG A 84 -0.36 -12.39 5.53
C ARG A 84 0.65 -13.51 5.33
N SER A 85 0.33 -14.69 5.84
CA SER A 85 1.23 -15.85 5.75
C SER A 85 1.01 -16.68 4.50
N ALA A 86 -0.21 -16.67 3.94
CA ALA A 86 -0.51 -17.45 2.76
C ALA A 86 0.01 -16.75 1.49
N PRO A 87 0.71 -17.47 0.59
CA PRO A 87 1.15 -16.87 -0.67
C PRO A 87 -0.02 -16.37 -1.49
N SER A 88 0.06 -15.15 -1.97
CA SER A 88 -0.91 -14.57 -2.88
C SER A 88 -0.26 -13.41 -3.61
N ARG A 89 -0.98 -12.90 -4.62
CA ARG A 89 -0.46 -11.83 -5.47
C ARG A 89 -0.31 -10.53 -4.68
N GLY A 90 0.73 -9.77 -4.98
CA GLY A 90 0.95 -8.45 -4.40
C GLY A 90 2.04 -8.43 -3.34
N PRO A 91 2.32 -7.24 -2.82
CA PRO A 91 3.44 -7.07 -1.89
C PRO A 91 3.21 -7.77 -0.55
N VAL A 92 4.33 -8.16 0.07
CA VAL A 92 4.36 -8.76 1.40
C VAL A 92 5.35 -7.97 2.24
N GLY A 93 4.98 -7.70 3.49
CA GLY A 93 5.85 -7.05 4.45
C GLY A 93 6.10 -7.94 5.64
N VAL A 94 7.21 -7.70 6.31
CA VAL A 94 7.52 -8.34 7.58
C VAL A 94 7.83 -7.26 8.61
N PRO A 95 7.41 -7.41 9.86
CA PRO A 95 7.80 -6.48 10.90
C PRO A 95 9.32 -6.43 11.04
N ALA A 96 9.86 -5.23 11.23
CA ALA A 96 11.29 -5.03 11.36
C ALA A 96 11.55 -3.96 12.41
N PRO A 97 12.68 -4.05 13.15
CA PRO A 97 13.06 -2.98 14.05
C PRO A 97 13.45 -1.73 13.26
N PRO A 98 13.32 -0.53 13.89
CA PRO A 98 13.58 0.73 13.17
C PRO A 98 14.93 0.81 12.49
N GLU A 99 15.96 0.23 13.06
CA GLU A 99 17.31 0.29 12.52
C GLU A 99 17.51 -0.51 11.23
N LEU A 100 16.55 -1.36 10.88
CA LEU A 100 16.60 -2.14 9.64
C LEU A 100 15.71 -1.58 8.55
N LEU A 101 15.05 -0.46 8.79
CA LEU A 101 14.16 0.15 7.79
C LEU A 101 14.97 0.71 6.62
N LEU A 102 14.43 0.54 5.43
CA LEU A 102 14.99 1.05 4.19
C LEU A 102 13.99 2.02 3.55
N PRO A 103 14.45 2.94 2.69
CA PRO A 103 13.52 3.78 1.93
C PRO A 103 12.50 2.92 1.17
N GLY A 104 11.22 3.31 1.27
CA GLY A 104 10.13 2.53 0.69
C GLY A 104 9.45 1.58 1.68
N ASP A 105 9.99 1.42 2.88
CA ASP A 105 9.31 0.71 3.96
C ASP A 105 8.31 1.63 4.65
N PHE A 106 7.40 1.04 5.43
CA PHE A 106 6.32 1.77 6.07
C PHE A 106 6.42 1.69 7.58
N VAL A 107 6.07 2.80 8.23
CA VAL A 107 6.00 2.89 9.69
C VAL A 107 4.54 3.05 10.07
N GLN A 108 4.07 2.18 10.99
CA GLN A 108 2.72 2.27 11.51
C GLN A 108 2.80 2.66 12.98
N LEU A 109 2.20 3.79 13.29
CA LEU A 109 2.10 4.27 14.67
C LEU A 109 0.89 3.67 15.36
N ARG A 110 1.05 3.37 16.62
CA ARG A 110 -0.04 2.83 17.45
C ARG A 110 -0.59 3.91 18.37
#